data_a687e151f6b62424cf315bbaff12eb53
#
_entry.id   a687e151f6b62424cf315bbaff12eb53
#
_cell.length_a   1.000
_cell.length_b   1.000
_cell.length_c   1.000
_cell.angle_alpha   90.00
_cell.angle_beta   90.00
_cell.angle_gamma   90.00
#
_symmetry.space_group_name_H-M   'P 1'
#
loop_
_entity.id
_entity.type
_entity.pdbx_description
1 polymer ?
#
loop_
_entity_poly.entity_id
_entity_poly.type
_entity_poly.pdbx_seq_one_letter_code
_entity_poly.pdbx_strand_id
1 'polypeptide(L)'
;MPGQKEKLLDTYEKVLIAQGKTTMASKLMPGIRFVTSDTGVASAKVSAMLMGTQYPIHIGGCVAVDHCNQAKVENFEEAFSKLFAQFQDSVGKLKKLLEIPLAYPVNAMTRVCKSLSLPKKAAVEAIAMYEMAYGDGPSTAHDVFMAMQEIPYIMKAEHTSEDKLLRLEENMARALTLRWSDYDLPKAVSF
;
A
#
# COMPACT_ATOMS: atom_id res chain seq x y z
N MET A 1 19.44 7.19 9.58
CA MET A 1 20.73 6.78 8.96
C MET A 1 20.62 6.95 7.44
N PRO A 2 21.35 7.88 6.80
CA PRO A 2 21.21 8.18 5.37
C PRO A 2 21.44 6.97 4.44
N GLY A 3 22.44 6.14 4.73
CA GLY A 3 22.78 5.00 3.86
C GLY A 3 21.80 3.82 3.82
N GLN A 4 20.76 3.81 4.66
CA GLN A 4 19.74 2.75 4.62
C GLN A 4 18.60 3.07 3.63
N LYS A 5 18.27 4.35 3.43
CA LYS A 5 17.29 4.77 2.42
C LYS A 5 17.72 4.32 1.03
N GLU A 6 18.98 4.56 0.68
CA GLU A 6 19.54 4.20 -0.62
C GLU A 6 19.47 2.70 -0.90
N LYS A 7 19.73 1.85 0.12
CA LYS A 7 19.65 0.39 -0.04
C LYS A 7 18.21 -0.12 -0.20
N LEU A 8 17.24 0.49 0.49
CA LEU A 8 15.86 -0.01 0.54
C LEU A 8 15.04 0.36 -0.71
N LEU A 9 15.28 1.53 -1.29
CA LEU A 9 14.45 2.08 -2.36
C LEU A 9 15.19 2.19 -3.71
N ASP A 10 16.53 2.10 -3.73
CA ASP A 10 17.37 2.38 -4.89
C ASP A 10 16.91 1.65 -6.18
N THR A 11 16.63 0.36 -6.09
CA THR A 11 16.19 -0.41 -7.28
C THR A 11 14.79 -0.04 -7.73
N TYR A 12 13.90 0.34 -6.83
CA TYR A 12 12.55 0.76 -7.16
C TYR A 12 12.55 2.18 -7.74
N GLU A 13 13.30 3.11 -7.14
CA GLU A 13 13.49 4.47 -7.67
C GLU A 13 14.05 4.47 -9.08
N LYS A 14 15.06 3.63 -9.36
CA LYS A 14 15.63 3.50 -10.71
C LYS A 14 14.61 3.05 -11.75
N VAL A 15 13.75 2.10 -11.40
CA VAL A 15 12.70 1.64 -12.35
C VAL A 15 11.64 2.72 -12.54
N LEU A 16 11.24 3.45 -11.50
CA LEU A 16 10.32 4.59 -11.63
C LEU A 16 10.89 5.67 -12.56
N ILE A 17 12.16 6.02 -12.39
CA ILE A 17 12.86 6.99 -13.25
C ILE A 17 12.88 6.50 -14.71
N ALA A 18 13.21 5.24 -14.93
CA ALA A 18 13.23 4.65 -16.28
C ALA A 18 11.86 4.67 -16.97
N GLN A 19 10.77 4.66 -16.18
CA GLN A 19 9.39 4.79 -16.68
C GLN A 19 8.88 6.24 -16.70
N GLY A 20 9.75 7.24 -16.51
CA GLY A 20 9.37 8.65 -16.53
C GLY A 20 8.68 9.17 -15.26
N LYS A 21 8.57 8.35 -14.21
CA LYS A 21 7.93 8.70 -12.91
C LYS A 21 8.91 9.41 -11.95
N THR A 22 9.70 10.34 -12.46
CA THR A 22 10.81 11.00 -11.74
C THR A 22 10.37 11.77 -10.51
N THR A 23 9.22 12.46 -10.59
CA THR A 23 8.67 13.25 -9.46
C THR A 23 8.31 12.35 -8.27
N MET A 24 7.79 11.15 -8.53
CA MET A 24 7.51 10.17 -7.49
C MET A 24 8.81 9.64 -6.89
N ALA A 25 9.76 9.19 -7.74
CA ALA A 25 11.01 8.61 -7.30
C ALA A 25 11.80 9.54 -6.35
N SER A 26 11.87 10.84 -6.66
CA SER A 26 12.64 11.81 -5.89
C SER A 26 12.12 12.09 -4.48
N LYS A 27 10.87 11.72 -4.18
CA LYS A 27 10.19 12.01 -2.92
C LYS A 27 10.06 10.80 -2.00
N LEU A 28 10.34 9.60 -2.51
CA LEU A 28 10.13 8.37 -1.76
C LEU A 28 10.99 8.29 -0.51
N MET A 29 10.39 7.86 0.59
CA MET A 29 11.07 7.61 1.86
C MET A 29 10.43 6.43 2.59
N PRO A 30 11.22 5.56 3.24
CA PRO A 30 10.68 4.60 4.19
C PRO A 30 10.13 5.33 5.41
N GLY A 31 9.00 4.88 5.91
CA GLY A 31 8.37 5.39 7.12
C GLY A 31 7.90 4.26 8.02
N ILE A 32 7.58 4.61 9.24
CA ILE A 32 7.02 3.70 10.24
C ILE A 32 5.76 4.36 10.81
N ARG A 33 4.67 3.59 10.86
CA ARG A 33 3.48 3.96 11.61
C ARG A 33 3.46 3.18 12.91
N PHE A 34 3.27 3.90 14.00
CA PHE A 34 3.11 3.35 15.33
C PHE A 34 1.69 3.62 15.81
N VAL A 35 0.96 2.58 16.17
CA VAL A 35 -0.41 2.67 16.69
C VAL A 35 -0.43 2.04 18.08
N THR A 36 -0.88 2.82 19.07
CA THR A 36 -1.07 2.35 20.45
C THR A 36 -2.55 2.41 20.82
N SER A 37 -2.97 1.57 21.76
CA SER A 37 -4.29 1.67 22.36
C SER A 37 -4.17 2.47 23.66
N ASP A 38 -4.99 3.51 23.81
CA ASP A 38 -5.04 4.35 25.01
C ASP A 38 -5.51 3.60 26.24
N THR A 39 -6.17 2.45 26.04
CA THR A 39 -6.74 1.64 27.14
C THR A 39 -5.73 0.69 27.79
N GLY A 40 -4.49 0.61 27.28
CA GLY A 40 -3.43 -0.26 27.83
C GLY A 40 -3.69 -1.77 27.68
N VAL A 41 -4.79 -2.15 27.04
CA VAL A 41 -5.24 -3.56 26.92
C VAL A 41 -4.77 -4.21 25.62
N ALA A 42 -4.33 -3.40 24.64
CA ALA A 42 -3.91 -3.90 23.34
C ALA A 42 -2.40 -3.66 23.10
N SER A 43 -1.75 -4.62 22.46
CA SER A 43 -0.38 -4.48 21.99
C SER A 43 -0.21 -3.28 21.07
N ALA A 44 0.92 -2.58 21.15
CA ALA A 44 1.29 -1.59 20.12
C ALA A 44 1.47 -2.30 18.78
N LYS A 45 0.99 -1.68 17.73
CA LYS A 45 1.19 -2.16 16.35
C LYS A 45 2.17 -1.24 15.64
N VAL A 46 3.15 -1.84 15.00
CA VAL A 46 4.14 -1.14 14.18
C VAL A 46 4.03 -1.63 12.76
N SER A 47 3.89 -0.73 11.80
CA SER A 47 3.80 -1.07 10.39
C SER A 47 4.76 -0.25 9.53
N ALA A 48 5.21 -0.84 8.45
CA ALA A 48 6.03 -0.17 7.47
C ALA A 48 5.17 0.67 6.53
N MET A 49 5.65 1.88 6.22
CA MET A 49 5.00 2.83 5.34
C MET A 49 5.95 3.25 4.23
N LEU A 50 5.41 3.45 3.04
CA LEU A 50 6.09 4.17 1.98
C LEU A 50 5.56 5.60 1.96
N MET A 51 6.45 6.56 2.18
CA MET A 51 6.16 7.99 2.21
C MET A 51 6.62 8.66 0.92
N GLY A 52 6.14 9.87 0.65
CA GLY A 52 6.53 10.65 -0.54
C GLY A 52 5.70 10.37 -1.79
N THR A 53 4.76 9.45 -1.72
CA THR A 53 3.63 9.30 -2.64
C THR A 53 2.55 10.34 -2.34
N GLN A 54 1.50 10.40 -3.16
CA GLN A 54 0.37 11.31 -2.90
C GLN A 54 -0.19 11.10 -1.49
N TYR A 55 -0.33 9.84 -1.07
CA TYR A 55 -0.70 9.44 0.29
C TYR A 55 0.34 8.47 0.85
N PRO A 56 0.58 8.49 2.19
CA PRO A 56 1.37 7.45 2.82
C PRO A 56 0.76 6.08 2.57
N ILE A 57 1.56 5.14 2.08
CA ILE A 57 1.10 3.80 1.71
C ILE A 57 1.53 2.81 2.78
N HIS A 58 0.56 2.08 3.35
CA HIS A 58 0.84 0.92 4.17
C HIS A 58 1.35 -0.21 3.28
N ILE A 59 2.56 -0.68 3.54
CA ILE A 59 3.18 -1.78 2.79
C ILE A 59 3.65 -2.89 3.75
N GLY A 60 3.21 -4.10 3.50
CA GLY A 60 3.51 -5.24 4.36
C GLY A 60 2.45 -5.46 5.44
N GLY A 61 2.83 -6.16 6.50
CA GLY A 61 2.00 -6.44 7.65
C GLY A 61 2.31 -5.54 8.84
N CYS A 62 1.51 -5.68 9.91
CA CYS A 62 1.81 -5.10 11.19
C CYS A 62 2.59 -6.07 12.07
N VAL A 63 3.53 -5.55 12.83
CA VAL A 63 4.20 -6.28 13.92
C VAL A 63 3.61 -5.79 15.23
N ALA A 64 3.06 -6.71 16.03
CA ALA A 64 2.60 -6.40 17.38
C ALA A 64 3.80 -6.37 18.34
N VAL A 65 3.82 -5.36 19.21
CA VAL A 65 4.80 -5.23 20.29
C VAL A 65 4.02 -5.21 21.61
N ASP A 66 4.25 -6.22 22.44
CA ASP A 66 3.58 -6.31 23.73
C ASP A 66 4.05 -5.22 24.68
N HIS A 67 3.10 -4.50 25.27
CA HIS A 67 3.34 -3.43 26.25
C HIS A 67 3.43 -3.94 27.70
N CYS A 68 3.27 -5.24 27.92
CA CYS A 68 3.30 -5.79 29.27
C CYS A 68 4.66 -5.53 29.93
N ASN A 69 4.65 -5.32 31.26
CA ASN A 69 5.74 -4.95 32.16
C ASN A 69 7.12 -5.65 32.01
N GLN A 70 7.31 -6.43 30.94
CA GLN A 70 8.52 -7.16 30.59
C GLN A 70 8.98 -6.88 29.14
N ALA A 71 8.52 -5.79 28.50
CA ALA A 71 9.01 -5.43 27.18
C ALA A 71 10.54 -5.18 27.24
N LYS A 72 11.31 -6.14 26.77
CA LYS A 72 12.77 -6.03 26.70
C LYS A 72 13.14 -5.31 25.41
N VAL A 73 14.28 -4.62 25.42
CA VAL A 73 14.83 -3.94 24.24
C VAL A 73 14.98 -4.91 23.07
N GLU A 74 15.37 -6.17 23.36
CA GLU A 74 15.53 -7.23 22.38
C GLU A 74 14.23 -7.50 21.58
N ASN A 75 13.06 -7.39 22.21
CA ASN A 75 11.76 -7.58 21.53
C ASN A 75 11.51 -6.49 20.50
N PHE A 76 11.94 -5.26 20.76
CA PHE A 76 11.88 -4.17 19.79
C PHE A 76 12.85 -4.36 18.64
N GLU A 77 14.08 -4.79 18.90
CA GLU A 77 15.08 -5.06 17.86
C GLU A 77 14.60 -6.16 16.90
N GLU A 78 14.01 -7.24 17.43
CA GLU A 78 13.43 -8.31 16.64
C GLU A 78 12.24 -7.81 15.80
N ALA A 79 11.34 -7.03 16.41
CA ALA A 79 10.19 -6.42 15.72
C ALA A 79 10.64 -5.51 14.58
N PHE A 80 11.63 -4.66 14.81
CA PHE A 80 12.20 -3.80 13.79
C PHE A 80 12.89 -4.58 12.67
N SER A 81 13.62 -5.64 12.99
CA SER A 81 14.27 -6.49 11.99
C SER A 81 13.24 -7.16 11.08
N LYS A 82 12.13 -7.66 11.64
CA LYS A 82 11.00 -8.20 10.88
C LYS A 82 10.35 -7.13 9.99
N LEU A 83 10.15 -5.94 10.53
CA LEU A 83 9.56 -4.82 9.80
C LEU A 83 10.43 -4.41 8.60
N PHE A 84 11.75 -4.36 8.77
CA PHE A 84 12.69 -4.08 7.69
C PHE A 84 12.63 -5.12 6.58
N ALA A 85 12.61 -6.40 6.94
CA ALA A 85 12.50 -7.49 5.97
C ALA A 85 11.17 -7.43 5.19
N GLN A 86 10.06 -7.15 5.88
CA GLN A 86 8.75 -6.96 5.26
C GLN A 86 8.73 -5.75 4.33
N PHE A 87 9.36 -4.65 4.71
CA PHE A 87 9.47 -3.46 3.88
C PHE A 87 10.21 -3.77 2.57
N GLN A 88 11.38 -4.42 2.64
CA GLN A 88 12.16 -4.80 1.47
C GLN A 88 11.39 -5.71 0.53
N ASP A 89 10.71 -6.73 1.05
CA ASP A 89 9.88 -7.64 0.28
C ASP A 89 8.73 -6.90 -0.41
N SER A 90 8.06 -5.99 0.30
CA SER A 90 6.93 -5.22 -0.23
C SER A 90 7.37 -4.21 -1.30
N VAL A 91 8.52 -3.56 -1.15
CA VAL A 91 9.10 -2.71 -2.20
C VAL A 91 9.46 -3.54 -3.43
N GLY A 92 10.00 -4.75 -3.23
CA GLY A 92 10.23 -5.70 -4.33
C GLY A 92 8.94 -6.07 -5.07
N LYS A 93 7.84 -6.25 -4.36
CA LYS A 93 6.51 -6.50 -4.96
C LYS A 93 5.98 -5.27 -5.70
N LEU A 94 6.09 -4.07 -5.13
CA LEU A 94 5.73 -2.81 -5.81
C LEU A 94 6.49 -2.66 -7.13
N LYS A 95 7.79 -2.93 -7.12
CA LYS A 95 8.61 -2.91 -8.34
C LYS A 95 8.08 -3.89 -9.40
N LYS A 96 7.69 -5.12 -9.00
CA LYS A 96 7.11 -6.09 -9.94
C LYS A 96 5.79 -5.62 -10.55
N LEU A 97 4.97 -4.87 -9.81
CA LEU A 97 3.72 -4.32 -10.37
C LEU A 97 3.97 -3.35 -11.52
N LEU A 98 5.11 -2.66 -11.57
CA LEU A 98 5.51 -1.80 -12.69
C LEU A 98 5.72 -2.57 -14.00
N GLU A 99 6.04 -3.86 -13.90
CA GLU A 99 6.33 -4.74 -15.03
C GLU A 99 5.08 -5.47 -15.54
N ILE A 100 3.93 -5.29 -14.88
CA ILE A 100 2.67 -5.96 -15.24
C ILE A 100 1.78 -4.98 -15.99
N PRO A 101 1.70 -5.06 -17.35
CA PRO A 101 0.79 -4.23 -18.12
C PRO A 101 -0.64 -4.69 -17.93
N LEU A 102 -1.58 -3.75 -17.95
CA LEU A 102 -3.02 -3.99 -17.92
C LEU A 102 -3.66 -3.43 -19.17
N ALA A 103 -4.42 -4.24 -19.87
CA ALA A 103 -5.20 -3.84 -21.03
C ALA A 103 -6.55 -3.21 -20.63
N TYR A 104 -7.09 -3.61 -19.48
CA TYR A 104 -8.39 -3.16 -18.95
C TYR A 104 -8.26 -2.68 -17.50
N PRO A 105 -7.49 -1.60 -17.24
CA PRO A 105 -7.11 -1.21 -15.87
C PRO A 105 -8.30 -0.87 -14.98
N VAL A 106 -9.35 -0.23 -15.49
CA VAL A 106 -10.58 0.08 -14.75
C VAL A 106 -11.31 -1.21 -14.33
N ASN A 107 -11.41 -2.18 -15.24
CA ASN A 107 -11.99 -3.48 -14.93
C ASN A 107 -11.14 -4.25 -13.91
N ALA A 108 -9.82 -4.21 -14.05
CA ALA A 108 -8.88 -4.82 -13.12
C ALA A 108 -9.02 -4.21 -11.72
N MET A 109 -9.03 -2.88 -11.61
CA MET A 109 -9.23 -2.17 -10.36
C MET A 109 -10.55 -2.56 -9.69
N THR A 110 -11.64 -2.57 -10.45
CA THR A 110 -12.97 -2.95 -9.94
C THR A 110 -12.97 -4.38 -9.38
N ARG A 111 -12.39 -5.33 -10.11
CA ARG A 111 -12.33 -6.73 -9.70
C ARG A 111 -11.45 -6.94 -8.47
N VAL A 112 -10.30 -6.27 -8.42
CA VAL A 112 -9.39 -6.32 -7.26
C VAL A 112 -10.06 -5.74 -6.03
N CYS A 113 -10.69 -4.57 -6.13
CA CYS A 113 -11.44 -3.97 -5.03
C CYS A 113 -12.53 -4.91 -4.50
N LYS A 114 -13.26 -5.60 -5.39
CA LYS A 114 -14.27 -6.61 -5.01
C LYS A 114 -13.65 -7.83 -4.36
N SER A 115 -12.56 -8.36 -4.90
CA SER A 115 -11.89 -9.54 -4.36
C SER A 115 -11.34 -9.32 -2.95
N LEU A 116 -10.91 -8.09 -2.68
CA LEU A 116 -10.45 -7.65 -1.37
C LEU A 116 -11.59 -7.17 -0.46
N SER A 117 -12.85 -7.22 -0.92
CA SER A 117 -14.02 -6.74 -0.15
C SER A 117 -13.85 -5.31 0.35
N LEU A 118 -13.31 -4.43 -0.49
CA LEU A 118 -13.12 -3.02 -0.14
C LEU A 118 -14.47 -2.29 -0.07
N PRO A 119 -14.57 -1.20 0.73
CA PRO A 119 -15.80 -0.44 0.88
C PRO A 119 -16.32 0.07 -0.46
N LYS A 120 -17.52 -0.38 -0.86
CA LYS A 120 -18.10 -0.13 -2.19
C LYS A 120 -18.08 1.35 -2.57
N LYS A 121 -18.59 2.24 -1.70
CA LYS A 121 -18.73 3.66 -2.00
C LYS A 121 -17.37 4.29 -2.31
N ALA A 122 -16.40 4.10 -1.42
CA ALA A 122 -15.05 4.65 -1.60
C ALA A 122 -14.31 4.03 -2.78
N ALA A 123 -14.51 2.72 -3.04
CA ALA A 123 -13.92 2.06 -4.19
C ALA A 123 -14.48 2.60 -5.52
N VAL A 124 -15.79 2.81 -5.62
CA VAL A 124 -16.42 3.39 -6.82
C VAL A 124 -15.90 4.81 -7.08
N GLU A 125 -15.77 5.62 -6.03
CA GLU A 125 -15.23 6.97 -6.14
C GLU A 125 -13.76 6.96 -6.60
N ALA A 126 -12.90 6.13 -6.01
CA ALA A 126 -11.51 5.99 -6.43
C ALA A 126 -11.37 5.49 -7.88
N ILE A 127 -12.24 4.56 -8.32
CA ILE A 127 -12.27 4.08 -9.70
C ILE A 127 -12.64 5.22 -10.65
N ALA A 128 -13.66 6.02 -10.33
CA ALA A 128 -14.06 7.16 -11.14
C ALA A 128 -12.94 8.22 -11.23
N MET A 129 -12.23 8.47 -10.14
CA MET A 129 -11.06 9.38 -10.13
C MET A 129 -9.94 8.84 -11.04
N TYR A 130 -9.67 7.54 -10.97
CA TYR A 130 -8.68 6.91 -11.85
C TYR A 130 -9.07 7.04 -13.33
N GLU A 131 -10.32 6.72 -13.68
CA GLU A 131 -10.86 6.80 -15.05
C GLU A 131 -10.78 8.24 -15.59
N MET A 132 -11.12 9.23 -14.77
CA MET A 132 -11.00 10.65 -15.15
C MET A 132 -9.54 11.07 -15.40
N ALA A 133 -8.60 10.54 -14.64
CA ALA A 133 -7.20 10.95 -14.72
C ALA A 133 -6.44 10.27 -15.85
N TYR A 134 -6.72 8.99 -16.11
CA TYR A 134 -5.94 8.15 -17.02
C TYR A 134 -6.75 7.60 -18.21
N GLY A 135 -8.09 7.61 -18.13
CA GLY A 135 -8.97 7.02 -19.15
C GLY A 135 -8.79 5.50 -19.28
N ASP A 136 -9.14 4.98 -20.45
CA ASP A 136 -9.00 3.55 -20.80
C ASP A 136 -7.61 3.22 -21.39
N GLY A 137 -6.65 4.12 -21.26
CA GLY A 137 -5.30 3.93 -21.80
C GLY A 137 -4.55 2.78 -21.13
N PRO A 138 -3.53 2.24 -21.81
CA PRO A 138 -2.70 1.19 -21.23
C PRO A 138 -2.02 1.70 -19.96
N SER A 139 -2.02 0.85 -18.95
CA SER A 139 -1.52 1.16 -17.61
C SER A 139 -0.80 -0.05 -17.03
N THR A 140 -0.23 0.09 -15.86
CA THR A 140 0.38 -1.02 -15.14
C THR A 140 -0.41 -1.36 -13.87
N ALA A 141 -0.22 -2.56 -13.35
CA ALA A 141 -0.77 -2.95 -12.05
C ALA A 141 -0.31 -2.00 -10.94
N HIS A 142 0.88 -1.42 -11.08
CA HIS A 142 1.39 -0.40 -10.17
C HIS A 142 0.52 0.87 -10.17
N ASP A 143 0.16 1.38 -11.36
CA ASP A 143 -0.65 2.59 -11.47
C ASP A 143 -2.02 2.40 -10.82
N VAL A 144 -2.64 1.25 -11.07
CA VAL A 144 -3.92 0.87 -10.45
C VAL A 144 -3.77 0.70 -8.94
N PHE A 145 -2.71 0.03 -8.46
CA PHE A 145 -2.44 -0.10 -7.03
C PHE A 145 -2.26 1.25 -6.35
N MET A 146 -1.55 2.19 -7.01
CA MET A 146 -1.37 3.55 -6.49
C MET A 146 -2.70 4.32 -6.44
N ALA A 147 -3.55 4.17 -7.45
CA ALA A 147 -4.87 4.79 -7.47
C ALA A 147 -5.80 4.23 -6.38
N MET A 148 -5.69 2.94 -6.05
CA MET A 148 -6.45 2.36 -4.93
C MET A 148 -6.15 3.03 -3.59
N GLN A 149 -5.00 3.69 -3.43
CA GLN A 149 -4.64 4.39 -2.18
C GLN A 149 -5.53 5.61 -1.89
N GLU A 150 -6.37 6.03 -2.82
CA GLU A 150 -7.45 7.00 -2.56
C GLU A 150 -8.50 6.46 -1.57
N ILE A 151 -8.74 5.15 -1.57
CA ILE A 151 -9.82 4.53 -0.80
C ILE A 151 -9.71 4.79 0.72
N PRO A 152 -8.57 4.53 1.39
CA PRO A 152 -8.40 4.87 2.80
C PRO A 152 -8.54 6.37 3.06
N TYR A 153 -8.11 7.20 2.11
CA TYR A 153 -8.20 8.66 2.24
C TYR A 153 -9.65 9.16 2.20
N ILE A 154 -10.44 8.65 1.24
CA ILE A 154 -11.89 8.91 1.16
C ILE A 154 -12.58 8.47 2.46
N MET A 155 -12.26 7.27 2.95
CA MET A 155 -12.81 6.74 4.20
C MET A 155 -12.43 7.58 5.42
N LYS A 156 -11.22 8.12 5.44
CA LYS A 156 -10.76 9.02 6.51
C LYS A 156 -11.53 10.33 6.50
N ALA A 157 -11.79 10.90 5.32
CA ALA A 157 -12.61 12.10 5.18
C ALA A 157 -14.06 11.89 5.65
N GLU A 158 -14.56 10.65 5.62
CA GLU A 158 -15.86 10.25 6.16
C GLU A 158 -15.83 9.91 7.67
N HIS A 159 -14.78 10.30 8.40
CA HIS A 159 -14.61 10.06 9.84
C HIS A 159 -14.58 8.59 10.24
N THR A 160 -14.08 7.70 9.36
CA THR A 160 -13.86 6.29 9.71
C THR A 160 -12.81 6.17 10.82
N SER A 161 -13.05 5.29 11.78
CA SER A 161 -12.11 5.06 12.89
C SER A 161 -10.77 4.52 12.43
N GLU A 162 -9.68 4.90 13.11
CA GLU A 162 -8.31 4.50 12.79
C GLU A 162 -8.13 2.97 12.74
N ASP A 163 -8.80 2.21 13.62
CA ASP A 163 -8.76 0.74 13.60
C ASP A 163 -9.34 0.16 12.30
N LYS A 164 -10.43 0.74 11.80
CA LYS A 164 -11.03 0.30 10.53
C LYS A 164 -10.14 0.67 9.36
N LEU A 165 -9.53 1.86 9.38
CA LEU A 165 -8.58 2.31 8.37
C LEU A 165 -7.35 1.40 8.34
N LEU A 166 -6.78 1.06 9.49
CA LEU A 166 -5.63 0.15 9.56
C LEU A 166 -5.96 -1.22 8.94
N ARG A 167 -7.11 -1.81 9.30
CA ARG A 167 -7.55 -3.10 8.71
C ARG A 167 -7.79 -3.00 7.21
N LEU A 168 -8.33 -1.88 6.74
CA LEU A 168 -8.52 -1.62 5.31
C LEU A 168 -7.18 -1.58 4.58
N GLU A 169 -6.22 -0.83 5.09
CA GLU A 169 -4.88 -0.70 4.51
C GLU A 169 -4.11 -2.03 4.52
N GLU A 170 -4.18 -2.80 5.62
CA GLU A 170 -3.63 -4.17 5.70
C GLU A 170 -4.25 -5.08 4.63
N ASN A 171 -5.56 -4.98 4.42
CA ASN A 171 -6.23 -5.76 3.40
C ASN A 171 -5.82 -5.32 1.98
N MET A 172 -5.71 -4.02 1.76
CA MET A 172 -5.25 -3.46 0.48
C MET A 172 -3.81 -3.86 0.15
N ALA A 173 -2.92 -3.96 1.15
CA ALA A 173 -1.55 -4.43 0.94
C ALA A 173 -1.47 -5.84 0.34
N ARG A 174 -2.53 -6.66 0.47
CA ARG A 174 -2.62 -7.97 -0.18
C ARG A 174 -2.64 -7.87 -1.70
N ALA A 175 -3.05 -6.71 -2.26
CA ALA A 175 -2.99 -6.47 -3.70
C ALA A 175 -1.57 -6.57 -4.27
N LEU A 176 -0.53 -6.36 -3.45
CA LEU A 176 0.87 -6.53 -3.83
C LEU A 176 1.22 -7.97 -4.23
N THR A 177 0.42 -8.95 -3.81
CA THR A 177 0.67 -10.38 -4.05
C THR A 177 -0.34 -11.03 -4.99
N LEU A 178 -1.30 -10.28 -5.49
CA LEU A 178 -2.31 -10.79 -6.42
C LEU A 178 -1.70 -11.06 -7.80
N ARG A 179 -2.26 -12.03 -8.49
CA ARG A 179 -2.00 -12.29 -9.90
C ARG A 179 -2.88 -11.36 -10.74
N TRP A 180 -2.37 -10.16 -11.03
CA TRP A 180 -3.14 -9.10 -11.68
C TRP A 180 -3.71 -9.49 -13.04
N SER A 181 -3.04 -10.40 -13.78
CA SER A 181 -3.56 -10.95 -15.04
C SER A 181 -4.93 -11.62 -14.91
N ASP A 182 -5.27 -12.16 -13.75
CA ASP A 182 -6.55 -12.83 -13.52
C ASP A 182 -7.71 -11.82 -13.39
N TYR A 183 -7.37 -10.55 -13.18
CA TYR A 183 -8.32 -9.44 -13.03
C TYR A 183 -8.40 -8.55 -14.29
N ASP A 184 -7.40 -8.62 -15.17
CA ASP A 184 -7.32 -7.84 -16.41
C ASP A 184 -8.16 -8.45 -17.53
N LEU A 185 -9.48 -8.33 -17.41
CA LEU A 185 -10.45 -8.97 -18.30
C LEU A 185 -11.34 -7.93 -18.98
N PRO A 186 -11.70 -8.13 -20.28
CA PRO A 186 -12.43 -7.13 -21.07
C PRO A 186 -13.86 -6.90 -20.58
N LYS A 187 -14.49 -7.91 -19.94
CA LYS A 187 -15.86 -7.80 -19.47
C LYS A 187 -15.95 -6.83 -18.30
N ALA A 188 -16.69 -5.75 -18.45
CA ALA A 188 -16.99 -4.83 -17.36
C ALA A 188 -17.72 -5.51 -16.20
N VAL A 189 -17.40 -5.11 -14.99
CA VAL A 189 -18.01 -5.59 -13.75
C VAL A 189 -18.45 -4.39 -12.94
N SER A 190 -19.74 -4.29 -12.66
CA SER A 190 -20.25 -3.30 -11.70
C SER A 190 -19.94 -3.73 -10.27
N PHE A 191 -19.77 -2.75 -9.40
CA PHE A 191 -19.62 -2.98 -7.95
C PHE A 191 -20.93 -3.42 -7.30
#